data_829fa427531554216270654b14b69051
#
_entry.id   829fa427531554216270654b14b69051
#
_cell.length_a   1.000
_cell.length_b   1.000
_cell.length_c   1.000
_cell.angle_alpha   90.00
_cell.angle_beta   90.00
_cell.angle_gamma   90.00
#
_symmetry.space_group_name_H-M   'P 1'
#
loop_
_entity.id
_entity.type
_entity.pdbx_description
1 polymer ?
#
loop_
_entity_poly.entity_id
_entity_poly.type
_entity_poly.pdbx_seq_one_letter_code
_entity_poly.pdbx_strand_id
1 'polypeptide(L)'
;MAKKLFTSESVTEGHPDKICDQISDAVLDAMLAQDPQARVACETTVTTGLVHVMGEITTSCYVDIPKIARDVVRDIGYDRAKFGFDCDTCAVLTSIDEQSPDIAMGVDKCLEAKEGEQDDGLDNGAGDQGMMFGYACDETEELMPLPITLAQKLAMRLTQVRKEGKVDYLRPDGKTQVTVEYDETDKPLRVDAVVVSTQHSPEVELSQIRQDMIDLVIRPIIPASLMDNDTKIYVNPTGRVVVGGPQGDSGLTGRKIIVDTYGGSAPHGGGAFSGKDPTKVDRSAAYAARWVAKNVVAAGLASRCQVQLAYAIGVAQPVSVRVDTFGTGRVSDEDLSDAVQQVFDLRPAAIIRDLDLRRPIYRQTAAYGHFGRSDLDLPWERTDRTDALLAKVQA
;
A
#
# COMPACT_ATOMS: atom_id res chain seq x y z
N MET A 1 11.58 14.85 -30.82
CA MET A 1 10.24 14.68 -30.21
C MET A 1 10.35 14.88 -28.72
N ALA A 2 9.27 15.33 -28.05
CA ALA A 2 9.27 15.42 -26.59
C ALA A 2 9.27 13.98 -26.03
N LYS A 3 10.09 13.73 -24.99
CA LYS A 3 10.11 12.43 -24.31
C LYS A 3 8.79 12.22 -23.56
N LYS A 4 8.25 11.01 -23.61
CA LYS A 4 7.08 10.60 -22.80
C LYS A 4 7.58 10.03 -21.49
N LEU A 5 7.56 10.83 -20.44
CA LEU A 5 8.11 10.46 -19.13
C LEU A 5 7.00 10.27 -18.10
N PHE A 6 7.16 9.25 -17.23
CA PHE A 6 6.32 9.03 -16.06
C PHE A 6 7.17 8.78 -14.83
N THR A 7 6.78 9.37 -13.70
CA THR A 7 7.56 9.32 -12.46
C THR A 7 6.71 8.80 -11.31
N SER A 8 7.29 7.88 -10.55
CA SER A 8 6.74 7.46 -9.25
C SER A 8 7.79 7.57 -8.16
N GLU A 9 7.33 7.75 -6.93
CA GLU A 9 8.18 7.81 -5.74
C GLU A 9 7.80 6.76 -4.71
N SER A 10 8.72 6.46 -3.81
CA SER A 10 8.50 5.65 -2.62
C SER A 10 9.34 6.18 -1.45
N VAL A 11 9.06 5.66 -0.27
CA VAL A 11 9.77 6.00 0.96
C VAL A 11 10.11 4.74 1.75
N THR A 12 11.14 4.84 2.60
CA THR A 12 11.52 3.74 3.49
C THR A 12 10.55 3.62 4.68
N GLU A 13 10.66 2.51 5.39
CA GLU A 13 9.90 2.26 6.63
C GLU A 13 10.17 3.29 7.73
N GLY A 14 11.30 4.01 7.67
CA GLY A 14 11.68 5.05 8.64
C GLY A 14 11.17 6.45 8.30
N HIS A 15 10.47 6.64 7.18
CA HIS A 15 9.76 7.88 6.89
C HIS A 15 8.64 8.11 7.92
N PRO A 16 8.43 9.35 8.42
CA PRO A 16 7.45 9.61 9.49
C PRO A 16 6.04 9.09 9.21
N ASP A 17 5.50 9.31 8.01
CA ASP A 17 4.19 8.80 7.64
C ASP A 17 4.16 7.25 7.65
N LYS A 18 5.26 6.60 7.23
CA LYS A 18 5.34 5.14 7.24
C LYS A 18 5.56 4.53 8.62
N ILE A 19 6.18 5.24 9.53
CA ILE A 19 6.19 4.87 10.96
C ILE A 19 4.75 4.80 11.47
N CYS A 20 3.93 5.80 11.16
CA CYS A 20 2.52 5.86 11.57
C CYS A 20 1.71 4.72 10.98
N ASP A 21 1.84 4.44 9.68
CA ASP A 21 1.17 3.35 9.01
C ASP A 21 1.52 1.99 9.64
N GLN A 22 2.79 1.76 9.93
CA GLN A 22 3.25 0.51 10.54
C GLN A 22 2.77 0.34 11.99
N ILE A 23 2.72 1.41 12.78
CA ILE A 23 2.17 1.36 14.15
C ILE A 23 0.68 1.05 14.10
N SER A 24 -0.10 1.74 13.25
CA SER A 24 -1.53 1.55 13.10
C SER A 24 -1.87 0.12 12.67
N ASP A 25 -1.14 -0.43 11.70
CA ASP A 25 -1.33 -1.81 11.25
C ASP A 25 -0.79 -2.86 12.25
N ALA A 26 0.23 -2.55 13.03
CA ALA A 26 0.70 -3.44 14.10
C ALA A 26 -0.34 -3.55 15.23
N VAL A 27 -1.03 -2.46 15.56
CA VAL A 27 -2.15 -2.46 16.51
C VAL A 27 -3.30 -3.30 15.97
N LEU A 28 -3.68 -3.11 14.70
CA LEU A 28 -4.70 -3.92 14.03
C LEU A 28 -4.35 -5.42 14.07
N ASP A 29 -3.15 -5.79 13.66
CA ASP A 29 -2.72 -7.19 13.63
C ASP A 29 -2.72 -7.84 15.02
N ALA A 30 -2.29 -7.10 16.05
CA ALA A 30 -2.30 -7.58 17.43
C ALA A 30 -3.73 -7.84 17.95
N MET A 31 -4.71 -7.07 17.49
CA MET A 31 -6.12 -7.27 17.81
C MET A 31 -6.71 -8.45 17.05
N LEU A 32 -6.53 -8.49 15.72
CA LEU A 32 -7.07 -9.58 14.88
C LEU A 32 -6.51 -10.95 15.26
N ALA A 33 -5.29 -11.01 15.76
CA ALA A 33 -4.69 -12.25 16.25
C ALA A 33 -5.43 -12.86 17.46
N GLN A 34 -6.14 -12.06 18.25
CA GLN A 34 -6.87 -12.46 19.45
C GLN A 34 -8.39 -12.38 19.25
N ASP A 35 -8.86 -11.42 18.47
CA ASP A 35 -10.26 -11.16 18.17
C ASP A 35 -10.43 -10.89 16.66
N PRO A 36 -10.66 -11.92 15.84
CA PRO A 36 -10.86 -11.76 14.39
C PRO A 36 -12.08 -10.89 14.02
N GLN A 37 -12.99 -10.62 14.97
CA GLN A 37 -14.16 -9.76 14.76
C GLN A 37 -13.93 -8.32 15.22
N ALA A 38 -12.75 -7.99 15.71
CA ALA A 38 -12.43 -6.63 16.16
C ALA A 38 -12.75 -5.58 15.11
N ARG A 39 -13.36 -4.47 15.55
CA ARG A 39 -13.60 -3.28 14.74
C ARG A 39 -12.51 -2.26 15.08
N VAL A 40 -11.70 -1.93 14.10
CA VAL A 40 -10.51 -1.09 14.30
C VAL A 40 -10.47 0.01 13.26
N ALA A 41 -10.42 1.24 13.73
CA ALA A 41 -10.05 2.43 13.00
C ALA A 41 -8.95 3.12 13.82
N CYS A 42 -7.70 2.78 13.56
CA CYS A 42 -6.55 3.24 14.32
C CYS A 42 -5.68 4.17 13.49
N GLU A 43 -5.50 5.37 13.96
CA GLU A 43 -4.62 6.38 13.36
C GLU A 43 -3.47 6.71 14.30
N THR A 44 -2.32 7.05 13.74
CA THR A 44 -1.11 7.40 14.49
C THR A 44 -0.54 8.69 13.95
N THR A 45 -0.05 9.54 14.84
CA THR A 45 0.78 10.68 14.51
C THR A 45 2.14 10.57 15.20
N VAL A 46 3.18 11.04 14.54
CA VAL A 46 4.52 11.15 15.11
C VAL A 46 5.10 12.54 14.86
N THR A 47 5.86 13.03 15.83
CA THR A 47 6.69 14.22 15.70
C THR A 47 7.90 14.07 16.63
N THR A 48 8.72 15.11 16.80
CA THR A 48 9.89 15.05 17.67
C THR A 48 9.53 14.52 19.06
N GLY A 49 10.05 13.34 19.41
CA GLY A 49 9.91 12.74 20.74
C GLY A 49 8.50 12.26 21.13
N LEU A 50 7.55 12.22 20.21
CA LEU A 50 6.15 11.87 20.49
C LEU A 50 5.56 10.92 19.46
N VAL A 51 4.87 9.89 19.94
CA VAL A 51 3.90 9.07 19.20
C VAL A 51 2.53 9.26 19.83
N HIS A 52 1.50 9.54 19.06
CA HIS A 52 0.11 9.56 19.51
C HIS A 52 -0.71 8.59 18.68
N VAL A 53 -1.28 7.59 19.34
CA VAL A 53 -2.18 6.58 18.72
C VAL A 53 -3.60 6.92 19.13
N MET A 54 -4.49 7.08 18.15
CA MET A 54 -5.88 7.51 18.36
C MET A 54 -6.83 6.74 17.45
N GLY A 55 -8.11 6.80 17.75
CA GLY A 55 -9.15 6.23 16.90
C GLY A 55 -10.25 5.51 17.68
N GLU A 56 -11.06 4.75 16.95
CA GLU A 56 -12.20 4.01 17.48
C GLU A 56 -11.95 2.50 17.35
N ILE A 57 -12.01 1.81 18.48
CA ILE A 57 -11.75 0.37 18.55
C ILE A 57 -12.79 -0.30 19.43
N THR A 58 -13.47 -1.32 18.88
CA THR A 58 -14.36 -2.21 19.62
C THR A 58 -13.85 -3.63 19.49
N THR A 59 -13.43 -4.23 20.60
CA THR A 59 -12.83 -5.55 20.65
C THR A 59 -13.07 -6.21 22.01
N SER A 60 -13.03 -7.53 22.03
CA SER A 60 -13.06 -8.32 23.26
C SER A 60 -11.68 -8.58 23.88
N CYS A 61 -10.59 -8.20 23.18
CA CYS A 61 -9.24 -8.43 23.66
C CYS A 61 -8.57 -7.17 24.22
N TYR A 62 -7.44 -7.37 24.90
CA TYR A 62 -6.54 -6.30 25.33
C TYR A 62 -5.21 -6.41 24.62
N VAL A 63 -4.69 -5.27 24.15
CA VAL A 63 -3.33 -5.14 23.63
C VAL A 63 -2.63 -3.93 24.26
N ASP A 64 -1.33 -4.05 24.50
CA ASP A 64 -0.50 -2.96 25.03
C ASP A 64 -0.05 -2.07 23.87
N ILE A 65 -0.88 -1.09 23.52
CA ILE A 65 -0.63 -0.17 22.39
C ILE A 65 0.69 0.58 22.55
N PRO A 66 1.04 1.14 23.71
CA PRO A 66 2.33 1.80 23.89
C PRO A 66 3.52 0.88 23.63
N LYS A 67 3.44 -0.38 24.08
CA LYS A 67 4.48 -1.37 23.82
C LYS A 67 4.60 -1.68 22.34
N ILE A 68 3.47 -1.89 21.64
CA ILE A 68 3.44 -2.14 20.19
C ILE A 68 4.10 -0.97 19.43
N ALA A 69 3.74 0.26 19.75
CA ALA A 69 4.33 1.45 19.12
C ALA A 69 5.86 1.50 19.30
N ARG A 70 6.36 1.25 20.53
CA ARG A 70 7.81 1.22 20.83
C ARG A 70 8.52 0.11 20.08
N ASP A 71 7.92 -1.09 20.01
CA ASP A 71 8.50 -2.23 19.31
C ASP A 71 8.60 -1.96 17.81
N VAL A 72 7.60 -1.35 17.19
CA VAL A 72 7.64 -0.93 15.78
C VAL A 72 8.76 0.08 15.54
N VAL A 73 8.86 1.11 16.37
CA VAL A 73 9.91 2.14 16.25
C VAL A 73 11.31 1.52 16.41
N ARG A 74 11.46 0.55 17.33
CA ARG A 74 12.72 -0.20 17.53
C ARG A 74 13.07 -1.04 16.31
N ASP A 75 12.12 -1.79 15.76
CA ASP A 75 12.31 -2.65 14.57
C ASP A 75 12.72 -1.83 13.33
N ILE A 76 12.19 -0.63 13.19
CA ILE A 76 12.58 0.33 12.15
C ILE A 76 14.03 0.78 12.34
N GLY A 77 14.52 0.87 13.57
CA GLY A 77 15.89 1.21 13.88
C GLY A 77 16.08 2.61 14.48
N TYR A 78 15.04 3.22 15.02
CA TYR A 78 15.13 4.40 15.86
C TYR A 78 15.33 3.96 17.32
N ASP A 79 16.54 3.51 17.64
CA ASP A 79 16.91 2.89 18.90
C ASP A 79 17.81 3.76 19.79
N ARG A 80 18.03 5.02 19.40
CA ARG A 80 18.88 5.95 20.16
C ARG A 80 18.63 7.41 19.80
N ALA A 81 18.72 8.27 20.80
CA ALA A 81 18.41 9.70 20.69
C ALA A 81 19.20 10.44 19.60
N LYS A 82 20.45 10.04 19.32
CA LYS A 82 21.28 10.67 18.28
C LYS A 82 20.76 10.45 16.84
N PHE A 83 19.77 9.56 16.65
CA PHE A 83 19.08 9.39 15.36
C PHE A 83 17.89 10.36 15.20
N GLY A 84 17.65 11.20 16.22
CA GLY A 84 16.54 12.16 16.23
C GLY A 84 15.23 11.60 16.76
N PHE A 85 15.15 10.28 16.98
CA PHE A 85 13.99 9.59 17.56
C PHE A 85 14.47 8.33 18.29
N ASP A 86 13.78 7.96 19.38
CA ASP A 86 14.23 6.86 20.23
C ASP A 86 13.04 6.11 20.82
N CYS A 87 12.95 4.81 20.53
CA CYS A 87 11.87 3.93 20.96
C CYS A 87 11.71 3.82 22.47
N ASP A 88 12.79 4.00 23.26
CA ASP A 88 12.76 3.85 24.71
C ASP A 88 12.35 5.16 25.40
N THR A 89 12.70 6.31 24.84
CA THR A 89 12.54 7.62 25.46
C THR A 89 11.44 8.49 24.88
N CYS A 90 10.89 8.17 23.69
CA CYS A 90 9.76 8.93 23.14
C CYS A 90 8.51 8.78 24.02
N ALA A 91 7.70 9.85 24.09
CA ALA A 91 6.39 9.78 24.70
C ALA A 91 5.45 8.97 23.79
N VAL A 92 4.61 8.13 24.38
CA VAL A 92 3.52 7.44 23.66
C VAL A 92 2.22 7.78 24.35
N LEU A 93 1.33 8.48 23.64
CA LEU A 93 -0.01 8.82 24.08
C LEU A 93 -1.03 7.96 23.35
N THR A 94 -2.16 7.69 24.02
CA THR A 94 -3.30 6.97 23.42
C THR A 94 -4.58 7.73 23.68
N SER A 95 -5.44 7.83 22.65
CA SER A 95 -6.80 8.36 22.71
C SER A 95 -7.71 7.44 21.92
N ILE A 96 -8.23 6.41 22.59
CA ILE A 96 -9.03 5.36 21.96
C ILE A 96 -10.43 5.38 22.56
N ASP A 97 -11.43 5.48 21.70
CA ASP A 97 -12.85 5.38 22.02
C ASP A 97 -13.47 4.11 21.43
N GLU A 98 -14.70 3.77 21.83
CA GLU A 98 -15.47 2.70 21.20
C GLU A 98 -16.11 3.18 19.89
N GLN A 99 -16.30 2.26 18.93
CA GLN A 99 -17.05 2.56 17.70
C GLN A 99 -18.47 3.00 18.01
N SER A 100 -18.97 4.02 17.29
CA SER A 100 -20.37 4.49 17.40
C SER A 100 -21.35 3.35 17.16
N PRO A 101 -22.36 3.14 18.05
CA PRO A 101 -23.42 2.16 17.84
C PRO A 101 -24.24 2.40 16.56
N ASP A 102 -24.39 3.66 16.14
CA ASP A 102 -25.12 4.01 14.91
C ASP A 102 -24.42 3.50 13.66
N ILE A 103 -23.09 3.59 13.62
CA ILE A 103 -22.28 3.04 12.53
C ILE A 103 -22.37 1.51 12.54
N ALA A 104 -22.27 0.87 13.71
CA ALA A 104 -22.33 -0.58 13.85
C ALA A 104 -23.63 -1.17 13.28
N MET A 105 -24.79 -0.51 13.51
CA MET A 105 -26.09 -0.97 12.99
C MET A 105 -26.14 -1.10 11.46
N GLY A 106 -25.46 -0.21 10.73
CA GLY A 106 -25.41 -0.25 9.25
C GLY A 106 -24.43 -1.28 8.72
N VAL A 107 -23.34 -1.53 9.46
CA VAL A 107 -22.29 -2.48 9.07
C VAL A 107 -22.67 -3.91 9.41
N ASP A 108 -23.27 -4.15 10.58
CA ASP A 108 -23.58 -5.50 11.06
C ASP A 108 -24.71 -6.17 10.28
N LYS A 109 -25.69 -5.39 9.80
CA LYS A 109 -26.77 -5.88 8.96
C LYS A 109 -27.08 -4.90 7.85
N CYS A 110 -26.83 -5.29 6.59
CA CYS A 110 -27.07 -4.48 5.41
C CYS A 110 -28.56 -4.21 5.15
N LEU A 111 -28.83 -3.24 4.29
CA LEU A 111 -30.19 -2.86 3.92
C LEU A 111 -30.94 -4.04 3.29
N GLU A 112 -30.31 -4.74 2.35
CA GLU A 112 -30.88 -5.89 1.64
C GLU A 112 -31.29 -7.02 2.60
N ALA A 113 -30.50 -7.29 3.63
CA ALA A 113 -30.84 -8.28 4.64
C ALA A 113 -31.95 -7.80 5.58
N LYS A 114 -32.06 -6.49 5.86
CA LYS A 114 -33.17 -5.91 6.65
C LYS A 114 -34.49 -5.96 5.90
N GLU A 115 -34.45 -5.81 4.58
CA GLU A 115 -35.62 -5.88 3.71
C GLU A 115 -36.01 -7.31 3.29
N GLY A 116 -35.19 -8.30 3.67
CA GLY A 116 -35.43 -9.72 3.40
C GLY A 116 -35.08 -10.16 1.98
N GLU A 117 -34.31 -9.34 1.27
CA GLU A 117 -33.84 -9.63 -0.10
C GLU A 117 -32.57 -10.49 -0.12
N GLN A 118 -31.88 -10.64 1.02
CA GLN A 118 -30.66 -11.40 1.19
C GLN A 118 -30.76 -12.32 2.43
N ASP A 119 -30.49 -13.62 2.26
CA ASP A 119 -30.50 -14.64 3.32
C ASP A 119 -29.45 -15.72 3.03
N ASP A 120 -28.22 -15.30 2.78
CA ASP A 120 -27.07 -16.20 2.50
C ASP A 120 -25.96 -16.12 3.56
N GLY A 121 -26.22 -15.42 4.66
CA GLY A 121 -25.28 -15.25 5.78
C GLY A 121 -24.14 -14.27 5.49
N LEU A 122 -24.21 -13.49 4.40
CA LEU A 122 -23.25 -12.44 4.06
C LEU A 122 -23.85 -11.05 4.31
N ASP A 123 -24.30 -10.84 5.53
CA ASP A 123 -25.21 -9.75 5.90
C ASP A 123 -24.54 -8.38 6.15
N ASN A 124 -23.19 -8.31 6.07
CA ASN A 124 -22.50 -7.05 6.33
C ASN A 124 -22.71 -6.04 5.19
N GLY A 125 -23.14 -4.84 5.54
CA GLY A 125 -23.15 -3.68 4.65
C GLY A 125 -21.78 -3.03 4.58
N ALA A 126 -21.57 -2.14 3.60
CA ALA A 126 -20.37 -1.33 3.53
C ALA A 126 -20.27 -0.41 4.75
N GLY A 127 -19.07 -0.33 5.34
CA GLY A 127 -18.82 0.48 6.53
C GLY A 127 -18.82 1.99 6.28
N ASP A 128 -18.71 2.39 5.03
CA ASP A 128 -18.79 3.78 4.58
C ASP A 128 -19.22 3.84 3.11
N GLN A 129 -19.60 5.03 2.65
CA GLN A 129 -19.64 5.35 1.23
C GLN A 129 -18.20 5.50 0.69
N GLY A 130 -18.00 5.31 -0.60
CA GLY A 130 -16.71 5.60 -1.22
C GLY A 130 -16.55 4.97 -2.58
N MET A 131 -15.45 5.31 -3.22
CA MET A 131 -14.97 4.67 -4.45
C MET A 131 -13.56 4.14 -4.25
N MET A 132 -13.29 2.97 -4.80
CA MET A 132 -11.99 2.29 -4.69
C MET A 132 -11.53 1.90 -6.08
N PHE A 133 -10.21 1.90 -6.28
CA PHE A 133 -9.61 1.57 -7.56
C PHE A 133 -8.66 0.39 -7.43
N GLY A 134 -8.72 -0.50 -8.42
CA GLY A 134 -7.72 -1.51 -8.67
C GLY A 134 -7.06 -1.28 -10.02
N TYR A 135 -5.81 -1.72 -10.16
CA TYR A 135 -5.06 -1.60 -11.40
C TYR A 135 -4.10 -2.78 -11.58
N ALA A 136 -3.87 -3.17 -12.82
CA ALA A 136 -2.81 -4.07 -13.23
C ALA A 136 -2.38 -3.75 -14.66
N CYS A 137 -1.10 -4.00 -14.97
CA CYS A 137 -0.55 -3.89 -16.31
C CYS A 137 0.58 -4.90 -16.51
N ASP A 138 0.94 -5.15 -17.79
CA ASP A 138 1.95 -6.14 -18.17
C ASP A 138 3.39 -5.60 -18.21
N GLU A 139 3.66 -4.49 -17.51
CA GLU A 139 4.99 -3.86 -17.50
C GLU A 139 6.02 -4.62 -16.64
N THR A 140 5.57 -5.37 -15.64
CA THR A 140 6.42 -6.14 -14.71
C THR A 140 5.82 -7.53 -14.46
N GLU A 141 6.62 -8.46 -13.94
CA GLU A 141 6.17 -9.81 -13.56
C GLU A 141 5.08 -9.77 -12.47
N GLU A 142 5.14 -8.76 -11.60
CA GLU A 142 4.12 -8.54 -10.56
C GLU A 142 2.81 -7.98 -11.11
N LEU A 143 2.75 -7.69 -12.42
CA LEU A 143 1.64 -6.99 -13.09
C LEU A 143 1.36 -5.62 -12.47
N MET A 144 2.43 -4.87 -12.26
CA MET A 144 2.46 -3.51 -11.69
C MET A 144 3.16 -2.53 -12.64
N PRO A 145 2.85 -1.23 -12.55
CA PRO A 145 3.60 -0.20 -13.28
C PRO A 145 5.09 -0.19 -12.91
N LEU A 146 5.95 -0.10 -13.91
CA LEU A 146 7.40 -0.16 -13.71
C LEU A 146 7.96 0.94 -12.80
N PRO A 147 7.54 2.24 -12.90
CA PRO A 147 8.10 3.30 -12.07
C PRO A 147 7.91 3.06 -10.57
N ILE A 148 6.68 2.72 -10.14
CA ILE A 148 6.41 2.47 -8.73
C ILE A 148 7.09 1.18 -8.25
N THR A 149 7.12 0.13 -9.07
CA THR A 149 7.80 -1.13 -8.73
C THR A 149 9.29 -0.89 -8.47
N LEU A 150 9.97 -0.14 -9.31
CA LEU A 150 11.37 0.19 -9.12
C LEU A 150 11.58 1.09 -7.90
N ALA A 151 10.74 2.12 -7.70
CA ALA A 151 10.84 3.00 -6.55
C ALA A 151 10.66 2.23 -5.22
N GLN A 152 9.68 1.31 -5.14
CA GLN A 152 9.47 0.44 -3.98
C GLN A 152 10.67 -0.48 -3.72
N LYS A 153 11.17 -1.15 -4.76
CA LYS A 153 12.32 -2.06 -4.65
C LYS A 153 13.59 -1.30 -4.22
N LEU A 154 13.81 -0.07 -4.70
CA LEU A 154 14.90 0.79 -4.25
C LEU A 154 14.79 1.16 -2.79
N ALA A 155 13.61 1.57 -2.32
CA ALA A 155 13.36 1.93 -0.92
C ALA A 155 13.57 0.71 0.01
N MET A 156 13.09 -0.45 -0.39
CA MET A 156 13.30 -1.71 0.34
C MET A 156 14.79 -2.07 0.37
N ARG A 157 15.50 -1.96 -0.76
CA ARG A 157 16.93 -2.24 -0.85
C ARG A 157 17.76 -1.29 0.01
N LEU A 158 17.41 -0.02 0.05
CA LEU A 158 18.06 0.97 0.92
C LEU A 158 17.97 0.55 2.40
N THR A 159 16.80 0.12 2.84
CA THR A 159 16.60 -0.40 4.20
C THR A 159 17.37 -1.68 4.45
N GLN A 160 17.41 -2.61 3.49
CA GLN A 160 18.20 -3.85 3.61
C GLN A 160 19.68 -3.54 3.79
N VAL A 161 20.26 -2.65 2.98
CA VAL A 161 21.68 -2.24 3.08
C VAL A 161 21.98 -1.68 4.48
N ARG A 162 21.08 -0.90 5.06
CA ARG A 162 21.22 -0.38 6.42
C ARG A 162 21.13 -1.49 7.47
N LYS A 163 20.08 -2.32 7.42
CA LYS A 163 19.84 -3.38 8.43
C LYS A 163 20.87 -4.49 8.38
N GLU A 164 21.41 -4.80 7.20
CA GLU A 164 22.50 -5.76 7.01
C GLU A 164 23.88 -5.22 7.42
N GLY A 165 23.96 -3.92 7.78
CA GLY A 165 25.22 -3.30 8.18
C GLY A 165 26.25 -3.21 7.05
N LYS A 166 25.82 -3.16 5.78
CA LYS A 166 26.72 -2.99 4.63
C LYS A 166 27.51 -1.68 4.72
N VAL A 167 26.87 -0.66 5.28
CA VAL A 167 27.45 0.61 5.68
C VAL A 167 26.86 1.03 7.03
N ASP A 168 27.62 1.72 7.86
CA ASP A 168 27.25 2.04 9.26
C ASP A 168 26.67 3.45 9.46
N TYR A 169 26.74 4.27 8.42
CA TYR A 169 26.30 5.67 8.48
C TYR A 169 24.83 5.89 8.11
N LEU A 170 24.12 4.92 7.49
CA LEU A 170 22.73 5.08 7.12
C LEU A 170 21.80 5.16 8.32
N ARG A 171 20.77 6.00 8.20
CA ARG A 171 19.68 6.17 9.16
C ARG A 171 18.36 5.71 8.53
N PRO A 172 17.29 5.51 9.34
CA PRO A 172 16.08 4.85 8.85
C PRO A 172 15.29 5.62 7.79
N ASP A 173 15.33 6.97 7.79
CA ASP A 173 14.55 7.78 6.86
C ASP A 173 15.19 7.84 5.47
N GLY A 174 14.36 7.69 4.44
CA GLY A 174 14.81 7.77 3.06
C GLY A 174 13.66 7.83 2.06
N LYS A 175 13.98 8.35 0.87
CA LYS A 175 13.03 8.47 -0.24
C LYS A 175 13.69 8.00 -1.53
N THR A 176 12.89 7.46 -2.44
CA THR A 176 13.32 7.05 -3.78
C THR A 176 12.34 7.58 -4.81
N GLN A 177 12.83 7.84 -6.01
CA GLN A 177 12.00 8.26 -7.13
C GLN A 177 12.60 7.70 -8.42
N VAL A 178 11.74 7.23 -9.32
CA VAL A 178 12.15 6.69 -10.61
C VAL A 178 11.31 7.33 -11.71
N THR A 179 11.99 7.86 -12.73
CA THR A 179 11.38 8.36 -13.96
C THR A 179 11.68 7.39 -15.10
N VAL A 180 10.65 6.90 -15.74
CA VAL A 180 10.73 5.97 -16.88
C VAL A 180 10.30 6.69 -18.14
N GLU A 181 11.05 6.48 -19.24
CA GLU A 181 10.70 6.90 -20.59
C GLU A 181 9.89 5.81 -21.28
N TYR A 182 8.79 6.19 -21.90
CA TYR A 182 7.85 5.30 -22.61
C TYR A 182 7.86 5.58 -24.11
N ASP A 183 7.59 4.56 -24.90
CA ASP A 183 7.33 4.70 -26.33
C ASP A 183 5.92 5.24 -26.64
N GLU A 184 5.61 5.36 -27.92
CA GLU A 184 4.31 5.84 -28.39
C GLU A 184 3.14 4.88 -28.04
N THR A 185 3.45 3.61 -27.76
CA THR A 185 2.48 2.57 -27.39
C THR A 185 2.36 2.33 -25.89
N ASP A 186 2.92 3.25 -25.08
CA ASP A 186 2.96 3.15 -23.61
C ASP A 186 3.80 1.98 -23.07
N LYS A 187 4.83 1.54 -23.81
CA LYS A 187 5.76 0.53 -23.30
C LYS A 187 7.01 1.19 -22.72
N PRO A 188 7.50 0.70 -21.56
CA PRO A 188 8.72 1.22 -20.96
C PRO A 188 9.94 0.98 -21.87
N LEU A 189 10.74 2.02 -22.08
CA LEU A 189 11.97 1.97 -22.87
C LEU A 189 13.22 1.94 -21.99
N ARG A 190 13.33 2.89 -21.06
CA ARG A 190 14.51 3.10 -20.22
C ARG A 190 14.18 3.91 -18.97
N VAL A 191 15.06 3.87 -18.02
CA VAL A 191 15.03 4.75 -16.84
C VAL A 191 15.75 6.06 -17.22
N ASP A 192 15.04 7.17 -17.19
CA ASP A 192 15.58 8.49 -17.49
C ASP A 192 16.24 9.12 -16.27
N ALA A 193 15.65 8.93 -15.07
CA ALA A 193 16.21 9.48 -13.84
C ALA A 193 15.91 8.59 -12.62
N VAL A 194 16.87 8.58 -11.69
CA VAL A 194 16.75 7.94 -10.36
C VAL A 194 17.15 8.95 -9.30
N VAL A 195 16.32 9.09 -8.28
CA VAL A 195 16.64 9.90 -7.09
C VAL A 195 16.63 8.98 -5.87
N VAL A 196 17.69 9.06 -5.07
CA VAL A 196 17.78 8.42 -3.74
C VAL A 196 18.16 9.49 -2.73
N SER A 197 17.29 9.73 -1.76
CA SER A 197 17.58 10.59 -0.62
C SER A 197 17.60 9.74 0.64
N THR A 198 18.65 9.80 1.43
CA THR A 198 18.79 9.00 2.64
C THR A 198 19.36 9.82 3.79
N GLN A 199 18.77 9.64 4.96
CA GLN A 199 19.32 10.15 6.21
C GLN A 199 20.62 9.42 6.55
N HIS A 200 21.62 10.16 7.06
CA HIS A 200 22.95 9.63 7.31
C HIS A 200 23.62 10.29 8.53
N SER A 201 24.69 9.68 9.02
CA SER A 201 25.52 10.27 10.08
C SER A 201 26.28 11.50 9.55
N PRO A 202 26.63 12.44 10.44
CA PRO A 202 27.29 13.68 10.01
C PRO A 202 28.74 13.50 9.55
N GLU A 203 29.36 12.35 9.84
CA GLU A 203 30.79 12.11 9.63
C GLU A 203 31.12 11.61 8.21
N VAL A 204 30.13 11.13 7.44
CA VAL A 204 30.35 10.55 6.11
C VAL A 204 30.35 11.65 5.04
N GLU A 205 31.26 11.51 4.06
CA GLU A 205 31.33 12.40 2.91
C GLU A 205 30.25 12.09 1.87
N LEU A 206 29.66 13.13 1.26
CA LEU A 206 28.60 12.97 0.25
C LEU A 206 29.05 12.15 -0.98
N SER A 207 30.31 12.25 -1.37
CA SER A 207 30.87 11.44 -2.45
C SER A 207 30.83 9.94 -2.16
N GLN A 208 31.10 9.56 -0.90
CA GLN A 208 31.01 8.17 -0.45
C GLN A 208 29.57 7.69 -0.45
N ILE A 209 28.64 8.50 0.10
CA ILE A 209 27.19 8.17 0.07
C ILE A 209 26.74 7.95 -1.38
N ARG A 210 27.13 8.84 -2.29
CA ARG A 210 26.76 8.73 -3.71
C ARG A 210 27.23 7.43 -4.32
N GLN A 211 28.50 7.07 -4.10
CA GLN A 211 29.08 5.84 -4.67
C GLN A 211 28.40 4.61 -4.11
N ASP A 212 28.22 4.55 -2.78
CA ASP A 212 27.59 3.41 -2.12
C ASP A 212 26.11 3.24 -2.52
N MET A 213 25.36 4.32 -2.68
CA MET A 213 23.97 4.24 -3.15
C MET A 213 23.89 3.74 -4.60
N ILE A 214 24.81 4.12 -5.45
CA ILE A 214 24.89 3.60 -6.83
C ILE A 214 25.20 2.09 -6.80
N ASP A 215 26.21 1.67 -6.06
CA ASP A 215 26.71 0.30 -6.10
C ASP A 215 25.85 -0.69 -5.30
N LEU A 216 25.34 -0.28 -4.13
CA LEU A 216 24.64 -1.16 -3.20
C LEU A 216 23.12 -1.11 -3.33
N VAL A 217 22.56 -0.02 -3.87
CA VAL A 217 21.10 0.19 -3.95
C VAL A 217 20.62 0.24 -5.39
N ILE A 218 21.16 1.13 -6.24
CA ILE A 218 20.61 1.38 -7.58
C ILE A 218 20.93 0.24 -8.53
N ARG A 219 22.20 -0.11 -8.71
CA ARG A 219 22.64 -1.16 -9.64
C ARG A 219 22.07 -2.56 -9.37
N PRO A 220 21.90 -2.98 -8.10
CA PRO A 220 21.29 -4.29 -7.82
C PRO A 220 19.79 -4.36 -8.13
N ILE A 221 19.10 -3.23 -8.24
CA ILE A 221 17.63 -3.16 -8.40
C ILE A 221 17.22 -2.82 -9.82
N ILE A 222 17.86 -1.83 -10.44
CA ILE A 222 17.50 -1.42 -11.80
C ILE A 222 18.24 -2.28 -12.80
N PRO A 223 17.53 -3.02 -13.67
CA PRO A 223 18.15 -3.82 -14.71
C PRO A 223 19.10 -2.98 -15.59
N ALA A 224 20.29 -3.50 -15.87
CA ALA A 224 21.28 -2.80 -16.70
C ALA A 224 20.74 -2.48 -18.11
N SER A 225 19.81 -3.27 -18.63
CA SER A 225 19.14 -3.04 -19.91
C SER A 225 18.25 -1.81 -19.93
N LEU A 226 17.83 -1.31 -18.76
CA LEU A 226 16.99 -0.10 -18.62
C LEU A 226 17.83 1.15 -18.32
N MET A 227 19.14 1.02 -18.11
CA MET A 227 20.04 2.14 -17.83
C MET A 227 21.03 2.34 -18.97
N ASP A 228 21.35 3.60 -19.24
CA ASP A 228 22.36 3.99 -20.22
C ASP A 228 23.19 5.20 -19.71
N ASN A 229 24.05 5.75 -20.55
CA ASN A 229 24.92 6.88 -20.19
C ASN A 229 24.16 8.19 -19.95
N ASP A 230 22.92 8.28 -20.43
CA ASP A 230 22.05 9.45 -20.29
C ASP A 230 21.15 9.36 -19.05
N THR A 231 21.14 8.22 -18.36
CA THR A 231 20.39 8.03 -17.12
C THR A 231 20.93 8.93 -16.01
N LYS A 232 20.10 9.83 -15.51
CA LYS A 232 20.45 10.80 -14.48
C LYS A 232 20.33 10.14 -13.10
N ILE A 233 21.39 10.21 -12.29
CA ILE A 233 21.39 9.68 -10.93
C ILE A 233 21.63 10.82 -9.94
N TYR A 234 20.65 11.05 -9.07
CA TYR A 234 20.68 12.03 -8.00
C TYR A 234 20.68 11.33 -6.64
N VAL A 235 21.75 11.52 -5.87
CA VAL A 235 21.86 11.03 -4.50
C VAL A 235 22.03 12.21 -3.56
N ASN A 236 21.13 12.37 -2.60
CA ASN A 236 21.08 13.51 -1.68
C ASN A 236 21.34 14.87 -2.40
N PRO A 237 20.54 15.23 -3.42
CA PRO A 237 20.81 16.42 -4.24
C PRO A 237 20.76 17.73 -3.46
N THR A 238 20.11 17.76 -2.30
CA THR A 238 20.11 18.88 -1.35
C THR A 238 21.40 18.99 -0.54
N GLY A 239 22.29 17.99 -0.65
CA GLY A 239 23.51 17.86 0.13
C GLY A 239 23.29 17.04 1.41
N ARG A 240 23.48 17.65 2.57
CA ARG A 240 23.45 16.96 3.86
C ARG A 240 22.02 16.66 4.34
N VAL A 241 21.73 15.39 4.72
CA VAL A 241 20.45 14.92 5.28
C VAL A 241 20.72 14.19 6.61
N VAL A 242 21.17 14.91 7.61
CA VAL A 242 21.47 14.36 8.96
C VAL A 242 20.23 14.40 9.85
N VAL A 243 19.47 15.51 9.80
CA VAL A 243 18.17 15.61 10.46
C VAL A 243 17.13 14.98 9.53
N GLY A 244 16.41 13.99 10.04
CA GLY A 244 15.38 13.25 9.33
C GLY A 244 14.46 12.51 10.29
N GLY A 245 13.55 11.69 9.76
CA GLY A 245 12.55 11.01 10.57
C GLY A 245 11.64 11.99 11.31
N PRO A 246 11.01 11.59 12.43
CA PRO A 246 10.07 12.44 13.18
C PRO A 246 10.64 13.75 13.70
N GLN A 247 11.97 13.88 13.81
CA GLN A 247 12.64 15.15 14.16
C GLN A 247 12.62 16.13 12.98
N GLY A 248 12.70 15.61 11.74
CA GLY A 248 12.75 16.45 10.54
C GLY A 248 11.37 16.85 10.04
N ASP A 249 10.39 15.96 10.16
CA ASP A 249 9.02 16.17 9.68
C ASP A 249 8.04 15.32 10.48
N SER A 250 6.83 15.83 10.68
CA SER A 250 5.77 15.09 11.35
C SER A 250 5.14 14.06 10.42
N GLY A 251 4.71 12.91 10.97
CA GLY A 251 4.01 11.86 10.26
C GLY A 251 2.57 11.68 10.72
N LEU A 252 1.77 11.14 9.80
CA LEU A 252 0.38 10.76 10.05
C LEU A 252 0.02 9.53 9.21
N THR A 253 -0.77 8.62 9.79
CA THR A 253 -1.35 7.47 9.07
C THR A 253 -2.12 7.94 7.84
N GLY A 254 -1.89 7.26 6.71
CA GLY A 254 -2.66 7.50 5.48
C GLY A 254 -2.24 8.72 4.66
N ARG A 255 -1.01 9.22 4.83
CA ARG A 255 -0.46 10.32 4.01
C ARG A 255 0.45 9.88 2.87
N LYS A 256 0.57 8.57 2.63
CA LYS A 256 1.35 7.99 1.53
C LYS A 256 0.51 7.07 0.65
N ILE A 257 -0.78 7.44 0.43
CA ILE A 257 -1.76 6.60 -0.26
C ILE A 257 -1.41 6.29 -1.72
N ILE A 258 -0.70 7.16 -2.39
CA ILE A 258 -0.24 6.94 -3.77
C ILE A 258 0.99 6.02 -3.79
N VAL A 259 1.90 6.17 -2.83
CA VAL A 259 3.02 5.25 -2.60
C VAL A 259 2.51 3.85 -2.25
N ASP A 260 1.44 3.76 -1.45
CA ASP A 260 0.82 2.50 -1.05
C ASP A 260 0.19 1.72 -2.21
N THR A 261 -0.16 2.40 -3.30
CA THR A 261 -0.92 1.84 -4.41
C THR A 261 -0.11 1.78 -5.71
N TYR A 262 -0.41 2.63 -6.70
CA TYR A 262 0.11 2.49 -8.06
C TYR A 262 1.05 3.61 -8.49
N GLY A 263 1.51 4.45 -7.55
CA GLY A 263 2.49 5.53 -7.85
C GLY A 263 2.00 6.59 -8.83
N GLY A 264 0.69 6.78 -8.95
CA GLY A 264 0.07 7.73 -9.86
C GLY A 264 -0.37 7.15 -11.20
N SER A 265 -0.10 5.87 -11.49
CA SER A 265 -0.51 5.21 -12.75
C SER A 265 -2.01 4.91 -12.80
N ALA A 266 -2.70 4.90 -11.67
CA ALA A 266 -4.15 4.76 -11.55
C ALA A 266 -4.71 5.84 -10.63
N PRO A 267 -6.01 6.18 -10.75
CA PRO A 267 -6.71 6.99 -9.77
C PRO A 267 -6.69 6.37 -8.37
N HIS A 268 -7.01 7.18 -7.37
CA HIS A 268 -7.18 6.75 -5.99
C HIS A 268 -8.50 7.31 -5.43
N GLY A 269 -9.23 6.52 -4.65
CA GLY A 269 -10.49 6.95 -4.05
C GLY A 269 -10.34 7.88 -2.85
N GLY A 270 -9.12 8.04 -2.32
CA GLY A 270 -8.78 8.91 -1.19
C GLY A 270 -8.72 8.21 0.16
N GLY A 271 -9.27 6.99 0.29
CA GLY A 271 -9.26 6.22 1.54
C GLY A 271 -7.88 5.62 1.86
N ALA A 272 -7.37 5.87 3.05
CA ALA A 272 -6.18 5.21 3.57
C ALA A 272 -6.46 3.75 3.95
N PHE A 273 -5.44 2.90 3.91
CA PHE A 273 -5.54 1.48 4.27
C PHE A 273 -5.17 1.19 5.71
N SER A 274 -3.97 1.65 6.13
CA SER A 274 -3.38 1.30 7.42
C SER A 274 -4.29 1.67 8.59
N GLY A 275 -4.34 0.78 9.59
CA GLY A 275 -5.14 0.94 10.80
C GLY A 275 -6.62 0.57 10.66
N LYS A 276 -7.08 0.22 9.47
CA LYS A 276 -8.48 -0.15 9.20
C LYS A 276 -8.65 -1.67 9.15
N ASP A 277 -9.61 -2.21 9.92
CA ASP A 277 -10.03 -3.61 9.80
C ASP A 277 -10.77 -3.86 8.46
N PRO A 278 -10.94 -5.13 8.02
CA PRO A 278 -11.45 -5.43 6.68
C PRO A 278 -12.93 -5.09 6.46
N THR A 279 -13.70 -4.67 7.47
CA THR A 279 -15.06 -4.16 7.26
C THR A 279 -15.08 -2.77 6.63
N LYS A 280 -13.97 -2.06 6.66
CA LYS A 280 -13.78 -0.78 5.97
C LYS A 280 -13.48 -1.04 4.51
N VAL A 281 -14.43 -0.70 3.64
CA VAL A 281 -14.34 -0.93 2.19
C VAL A 281 -13.21 -0.14 1.52
N ASP A 282 -12.77 0.97 2.10
CA ASP A 282 -11.57 1.69 1.66
C ASP A 282 -10.37 0.75 1.49
N ARG A 283 -10.22 -0.21 2.39
CA ARG A 283 -9.15 -1.20 2.36
C ARG A 283 -9.58 -2.46 1.62
N SER A 284 -10.62 -3.13 2.06
CA SER A 284 -11.02 -4.45 1.55
C SER A 284 -11.44 -4.39 0.08
N ALA A 285 -12.19 -3.39 -0.34
CA ALA A 285 -12.62 -3.25 -1.72
C ALA A 285 -11.50 -2.77 -2.65
N ALA A 286 -10.54 -1.98 -2.16
CA ALA A 286 -9.33 -1.66 -2.93
C ALA A 286 -8.49 -2.92 -3.19
N TYR A 287 -8.38 -3.82 -2.22
CA TYR A 287 -7.71 -5.11 -2.39
C TYR A 287 -8.48 -6.02 -3.36
N ALA A 288 -9.82 -6.09 -3.25
CA ALA A 288 -10.64 -6.83 -4.20
C ALA A 288 -10.52 -6.27 -5.63
N ALA A 289 -10.51 -4.95 -5.80
CA ALA A 289 -10.32 -4.31 -7.08
C ALA A 289 -8.95 -4.64 -7.70
N ARG A 290 -7.87 -4.71 -6.89
CA ARG A 290 -6.56 -5.21 -7.34
C ARG A 290 -6.64 -6.67 -7.77
N TRP A 291 -7.28 -7.53 -6.98
CA TRP A 291 -7.46 -8.95 -7.31
C TRP A 291 -8.17 -9.13 -8.64
N VAL A 292 -9.26 -8.38 -8.89
CA VAL A 292 -9.98 -8.38 -10.18
C VAL A 292 -9.06 -7.94 -11.32
N ALA A 293 -8.45 -6.75 -11.22
CA ALA A 293 -7.61 -6.19 -12.27
C ALA A 293 -6.44 -7.12 -12.62
N LYS A 294 -5.80 -7.70 -11.59
CA LYS A 294 -4.68 -8.64 -11.78
C LYS A 294 -5.11 -9.91 -12.50
N ASN A 295 -6.28 -10.49 -12.17
CA ASN A 295 -6.80 -11.66 -12.86
C ASN A 295 -7.16 -11.37 -14.32
N VAL A 296 -7.70 -10.19 -14.64
CA VAL A 296 -7.99 -9.78 -16.02
C VAL A 296 -6.73 -9.75 -16.87
N VAL A 297 -5.66 -9.12 -16.37
CA VAL A 297 -4.37 -9.03 -17.09
C VAL A 297 -3.69 -10.39 -17.15
N ALA A 298 -3.68 -11.15 -16.05
CA ALA A 298 -3.09 -12.49 -16.00
C ALA A 298 -3.80 -13.48 -16.94
N ALA A 299 -5.10 -13.35 -17.14
CA ALA A 299 -5.86 -14.13 -18.12
C ALA A 299 -5.55 -13.73 -19.58
N GLY A 300 -4.75 -12.69 -19.80
CA GLY A 300 -4.44 -12.15 -21.11
C GLY A 300 -5.64 -11.49 -21.80
N LEU A 301 -6.65 -11.07 -21.03
CA LEU A 301 -7.83 -10.39 -21.57
C LEU A 301 -7.57 -8.92 -21.88
N ALA A 302 -6.57 -8.30 -21.26
CA ALA A 302 -6.08 -6.97 -21.55
C ALA A 302 -4.60 -6.85 -21.12
N SER A 303 -3.85 -5.88 -21.67
CA SER A 303 -2.50 -5.54 -21.21
C SER A 303 -2.52 -4.52 -20.07
N ARG A 304 -3.61 -3.78 -19.92
CA ARG A 304 -3.88 -2.86 -18.80
C ARG A 304 -5.33 -3.00 -18.37
N CYS A 305 -5.58 -2.95 -17.08
CA CYS A 305 -6.94 -3.02 -16.54
C CYS A 305 -7.05 -2.14 -15.30
N GLN A 306 -8.01 -1.22 -15.32
CA GLN A 306 -8.44 -0.45 -14.18
C GLN A 306 -9.84 -0.89 -13.77
N VAL A 307 -10.05 -1.06 -12.48
CA VAL A 307 -11.35 -1.39 -11.90
C VAL A 307 -11.74 -0.31 -10.91
N GLN A 308 -12.96 0.23 -11.04
CA GLN A 308 -13.55 1.10 -10.03
C GLN A 308 -14.73 0.38 -9.37
N LEU A 309 -14.72 0.37 -8.04
CA LEU A 309 -15.84 -0.07 -7.20
C LEU A 309 -16.36 1.13 -6.42
N ALA A 310 -17.68 1.21 -6.23
CA ALA A 310 -18.28 2.22 -5.37
C ALA A 310 -19.34 1.59 -4.48
N TYR A 311 -19.44 2.09 -3.24
CA TYR A 311 -20.38 1.61 -2.22
C TYR A 311 -21.17 2.76 -1.60
N ALA A 312 -22.38 2.44 -1.13
CA ALA A 312 -23.14 3.26 -0.20
C ALA A 312 -23.07 2.67 1.20
N ILE A 313 -22.99 3.51 2.22
CA ILE A 313 -22.94 3.04 3.61
C ILE A 313 -24.16 2.16 3.94
N GLY A 314 -23.92 1.02 4.59
CA GLY A 314 -24.98 0.09 5.00
C GLY A 314 -25.57 -0.75 3.87
N VAL A 315 -25.10 -0.63 2.62
CA VAL A 315 -25.53 -1.44 1.46
C VAL A 315 -24.45 -2.47 1.14
N ALA A 316 -24.85 -3.71 0.85
CA ALA A 316 -23.91 -4.78 0.56
C ALA A 316 -23.47 -4.77 -0.92
N GLN A 317 -24.40 -4.61 -1.84
CA GLN A 317 -24.06 -4.58 -3.26
C GLN A 317 -23.31 -3.30 -3.62
N PRO A 318 -22.22 -3.36 -4.42
CA PRO A 318 -21.62 -2.14 -4.94
C PRO A 318 -22.62 -1.38 -5.80
N VAL A 319 -22.69 -0.05 -5.62
CA VAL A 319 -23.55 0.81 -6.43
C VAL A 319 -23.04 0.98 -7.86
N SER A 320 -21.77 0.72 -8.10
CA SER A 320 -21.18 0.63 -9.44
C SER A 320 -19.93 -0.24 -9.45
N VAL A 321 -19.77 -0.95 -10.57
CA VAL A 321 -18.57 -1.70 -10.96
C VAL A 321 -18.21 -1.27 -12.37
N ARG A 322 -17.03 -0.70 -12.56
CA ARG A 322 -16.53 -0.28 -13.87
C ARG A 322 -15.18 -0.90 -14.15
N VAL A 323 -15.04 -1.48 -15.33
CA VAL A 323 -13.76 -1.93 -15.87
C VAL A 323 -13.38 -1.03 -17.04
N ASP A 324 -12.10 -0.67 -17.13
CA ASP A 324 -11.52 0.11 -18.22
C ASP A 324 -10.19 -0.52 -18.63
N THR A 325 -10.10 -0.99 -19.85
CA THR A 325 -8.91 -1.65 -20.41
C THR A 325 -8.05 -0.70 -21.23
N PHE A 326 -8.40 0.58 -21.30
CA PHE A 326 -7.70 1.61 -22.11
C PHE A 326 -7.55 1.20 -23.58
N GLY A 327 -8.55 0.51 -24.13
CA GLY A 327 -8.54 0.01 -25.51
C GLY A 327 -7.60 -1.18 -25.75
N THR A 328 -7.04 -1.80 -24.71
CA THR A 328 -6.19 -3.00 -24.83
C THR A 328 -6.95 -4.31 -24.65
N GLY A 329 -8.26 -4.23 -24.38
CA GLY A 329 -9.12 -5.39 -24.15
C GLY A 329 -9.30 -6.26 -25.39
N ARG A 330 -9.39 -7.57 -25.19
CA ARG A 330 -9.76 -8.53 -26.24
C ARG A 330 -11.26 -8.60 -26.50
N VAL A 331 -12.04 -8.10 -25.55
CA VAL A 331 -13.50 -7.94 -25.62
C VAL A 331 -13.85 -6.52 -25.17
N SER A 332 -15.11 -6.12 -25.30
CA SER A 332 -15.55 -4.81 -24.83
C SER A 332 -15.40 -4.65 -23.29
N ASP A 333 -15.25 -3.43 -22.84
CA ASP A 333 -15.18 -3.15 -21.39
C ASP A 333 -16.51 -3.49 -20.70
N GLU A 334 -17.65 -3.39 -21.41
CA GLU A 334 -18.97 -3.81 -20.94
C GLU A 334 -19.03 -5.33 -20.70
N ASP A 335 -18.67 -6.13 -21.71
CA ASP A 335 -18.66 -7.60 -21.59
C ASP A 335 -17.71 -8.05 -20.47
N LEU A 336 -16.57 -7.38 -20.34
CA LEU A 336 -15.60 -7.69 -19.27
C LEU A 336 -16.13 -7.31 -17.90
N SER A 337 -16.84 -6.18 -17.78
CA SER A 337 -17.49 -5.75 -16.54
C SER A 337 -18.57 -6.73 -16.09
N ASP A 338 -19.37 -7.25 -17.05
CA ASP A 338 -20.38 -8.27 -16.77
C ASP A 338 -19.76 -9.60 -16.35
N ALA A 339 -18.68 -10.02 -17.01
CA ALA A 339 -17.94 -11.23 -16.63
C ALA A 339 -17.33 -11.10 -15.21
N VAL A 340 -16.77 -9.95 -14.88
CA VAL A 340 -16.23 -9.65 -13.54
C VAL A 340 -17.31 -9.80 -12.46
N GLN A 341 -18.49 -9.21 -12.66
CA GLN A 341 -19.60 -9.29 -11.70
C GLN A 341 -20.16 -10.70 -11.54
N GLN A 342 -20.00 -11.57 -12.54
CA GLN A 342 -20.40 -12.98 -12.45
C GLN A 342 -19.37 -13.87 -11.77
N VAL A 343 -18.07 -13.50 -11.79
CA VAL A 343 -16.96 -14.31 -11.27
C VAL A 343 -16.58 -13.88 -9.84
N PHE A 344 -16.73 -12.60 -9.52
CA PHE A 344 -16.33 -12.04 -8.23
C PHE A 344 -17.57 -11.55 -7.46
N ASP A 345 -17.74 -12.05 -6.26
CA ASP A 345 -18.71 -11.49 -5.32
C ASP A 345 -18.06 -10.30 -4.60
N LEU A 346 -18.48 -9.09 -4.99
CA LEU A 346 -17.88 -7.84 -4.52
C LEU A 346 -18.62 -7.22 -3.33
N ARG A 347 -19.50 -7.98 -2.67
CA ARG A 347 -20.09 -7.59 -1.38
C ARG A 347 -19.01 -7.60 -0.28
N PRO A 348 -19.04 -6.68 0.70
CA PRO A 348 -17.99 -6.59 1.73
C PRO A 348 -17.72 -7.90 2.47
N ALA A 349 -18.76 -8.62 2.91
CA ALA A 349 -18.62 -9.89 3.59
C ALA A 349 -18.01 -10.99 2.69
N ALA A 350 -18.36 -11.01 1.41
CA ALA A 350 -17.80 -11.96 0.43
C ALA A 350 -16.30 -11.67 0.18
N ILE A 351 -15.92 -10.41 0.04
CA ILE A 351 -14.52 -10.00 -0.11
C ILE A 351 -13.70 -10.46 1.11
N ILE A 352 -14.21 -10.24 2.32
CA ILE A 352 -13.53 -10.65 3.56
C ILE A 352 -13.33 -12.17 3.59
N ARG A 353 -14.36 -12.94 3.19
CA ARG A 353 -14.32 -14.41 3.11
C ARG A 353 -13.33 -14.89 2.04
N ASP A 354 -13.45 -14.41 0.82
CA ASP A 354 -12.73 -14.93 -0.34
C ASP A 354 -11.24 -14.57 -0.30
N LEU A 355 -10.89 -13.42 0.27
CA LEU A 355 -9.53 -12.99 0.49
C LEU A 355 -9.00 -13.31 1.90
N ASP A 356 -9.80 -13.96 2.77
CA ASP A 356 -9.43 -14.34 4.13
C ASP A 356 -8.77 -13.18 4.92
N LEU A 357 -9.47 -12.03 4.95
CA LEU A 357 -8.93 -10.76 5.43
C LEU A 357 -8.95 -10.59 6.96
N ARG A 358 -9.45 -11.56 7.73
CA ARG A 358 -9.46 -11.47 9.19
C ARG A 358 -8.18 -11.97 9.86
N ARG A 359 -7.19 -12.32 9.05
CA ARG A 359 -5.85 -12.71 9.53
C ARG A 359 -4.98 -11.49 9.83
N PRO A 360 -4.00 -11.61 10.76
CA PRO A 360 -3.05 -10.53 11.06
C PRO A 360 -1.95 -10.44 9.97
N ILE A 361 -2.28 -9.89 8.81
CA ILE A 361 -1.39 -9.82 7.63
C ILE A 361 -1.05 -8.40 7.19
N TYR A 362 -1.40 -7.39 7.98
CA TYR A 362 -1.45 -6.00 7.53
C TYR A 362 -0.15 -5.23 7.78
N ARG A 363 0.51 -5.39 8.93
CA ARG A 363 1.75 -4.67 9.24
C ARG A 363 2.81 -4.85 8.15
N GLN A 364 2.93 -6.04 7.58
CA GLN A 364 3.91 -6.33 6.54
C GLN A 364 3.69 -5.55 5.24
N THR A 365 2.47 -5.04 5.00
CA THR A 365 2.11 -4.24 3.82
C THR A 365 2.23 -2.73 4.06
N ALA A 366 2.39 -2.30 5.30
CA ALA A 366 2.38 -0.89 5.67
C ALA A 366 3.58 -0.08 5.17
N ALA A 367 4.62 -0.74 4.65
CA ALA A 367 5.74 -0.12 3.95
C ALA A 367 6.02 -0.88 2.65
N TYR A 368 6.57 -0.19 1.65
CA TYR A 368 6.97 -0.73 0.34
C TYR A 368 5.80 -1.17 -0.56
N GLY A 369 4.60 -0.63 -0.34
CA GLY A 369 3.41 -0.86 -1.15
C GLY A 369 2.57 -2.05 -0.70
N HIS A 370 1.26 -1.95 -0.97
CA HIS A 370 0.28 -3.00 -0.68
C HIS A 370 0.10 -3.97 -1.85
N PHE A 371 0.55 -3.60 -3.05
CA PHE A 371 0.37 -4.35 -4.29
C PHE A 371 1.70 -4.72 -4.94
N GLY A 372 1.70 -5.82 -5.69
CA GLY A 372 2.88 -6.30 -6.39
C GLY A 372 3.98 -6.84 -5.46
N ARG A 373 3.62 -7.32 -4.28
CA ARG A 373 4.53 -7.82 -3.25
C ARG A 373 4.74 -9.33 -3.42
N SER A 374 5.63 -9.70 -4.34
CA SER A 374 6.00 -11.11 -4.58
C SER A 374 6.79 -11.76 -3.44
N ASP A 375 7.29 -10.94 -2.51
CA ASP A 375 7.96 -11.36 -1.28
C ASP A 375 6.98 -11.80 -0.16
N LEU A 376 5.67 -11.57 -0.33
CA LEU A 376 4.62 -11.86 0.64
C LEU A 376 3.53 -12.75 0.04
N ASP A 377 2.89 -13.58 0.87
CA ASP A 377 1.68 -14.33 0.49
C ASP A 377 0.43 -13.48 0.76
N LEU A 378 0.07 -12.65 -0.21
CA LEU A 378 -1.09 -11.77 -0.11
C LEU A 378 -2.25 -12.29 -0.97
N PRO A 379 -3.46 -12.51 -0.39
CA PRO A 379 -4.59 -13.11 -1.10
C PRO A 379 -5.03 -12.32 -2.34
N TRP A 380 -4.95 -10.99 -2.32
CA TRP A 380 -5.35 -10.13 -3.44
C TRP A 380 -4.34 -10.11 -4.60
N GLU A 381 -3.19 -10.77 -4.44
CA GLU A 381 -2.22 -10.96 -5.51
C GLU A 381 -2.39 -12.31 -6.24
N ARG A 382 -3.34 -13.14 -5.84
CA ARG A 382 -3.62 -14.43 -6.49
C ARG A 382 -4.23 -14.26 -7.86
N THR A 383 -3.87 -15.15 -8.79
CA THR A 383 -4.41 -15.21 -10.16
C THR A 383 -5.30 -16.44 -10.34
N ASP A 384 -6.13 -16.73 -9.35
CA ASP A 384 -6.93 -17.93 -9.18
C ASP A 384 -8.31 -17.87 -9.86
N ARG A 385 -8.63 -16.79 -10.55
CA ARG A 385 -9.90 -16.56 -11.25
C ARG A 385 -9.76 -16.45 -12.79
N THR A 386 -8.57 -16.63 -13.33
CA THR A 386 -8.27 -16.50 -14.76
C THR A 386 -9.14 -17.40 -15.62
N ASP A 387 -9.24 -18.70 -15.29
CA ASP A 387 -10.05 -19.67 -16.06
C ASP A 387 -11.54 -19.36 -15.99
N ALA A 388 -12.02 -18.92 -14.82
CA ALA A 388 -13.42 -18.53 -14.65
C ALA A 388 -13.78 -17.30 -15.50
N LEU A 389 -12.89 -16.29 -15.56
CA LEU A 389 -13.06 -15.12 -16.43
C LEU A 389 -13.08 -15.52 -17.91
N LEU A 390 -12.11 -16.34 -18.34
CA LEU A 390 -12.04 -16.81 -19.72
C LEU A 390 -13.29 -17.57 -20.14
N ALA A 391 -13.85 -18.42 -19.27
CA ALA A 391 -15.08 -19.15 -19.53
C ALA A 391 -16.30 -18.23 -19.69
N LYS A 392 -16.36 -17.10 -18.97
CA LYS A 392 -17.46 -16.13 -19.06
C LYS A 392 -17.39 -15.23 -20.29
N VAL A 393 -16.19 -14.89 -20.73
CA VAL A 393 -15.95 -14.03 -21.90
C VAL A 393 -16.13 -14.81 -23.22
N GLN A 394 -15.97 -16.13 -23.23
CA GLN A 394 -16.16 -17.00 -24.42
C GLN A 394 -17.60 -17.49 -24.62
N ALA A 395 -18.47 -17.32 -23.64
CA ALA A 395 -19.85 -17.73 -23.63
C ALA A 395 -20.78 -16.65 -24.23
#